data_f857a3c927b3846cfb97c6941333ad29
#
_entry.id   f857a3c927b3846cfb97c6941333ad29
#
_cell.length_a   1.000
_cell.length_b   1.000
_cell.length_c   1.000
_cell.angle_alpha   90.00
_cell.angle_beta   90.00
_cell.angle_gamma   90.00
#
_symmetry.space_group_name_H-M   'P 1'
#
loop_
_entity.id
_entity.type
_entity.pdbx_description
1 polymer ?
#
loop_
_entity_poly.entity_id
_entity_poly.type
_entity_poly.pdbx_seq_one_letter_code
_entity_poly.pdbx_strand_id
1 'polypeptide(L)'
;MRIITGLYKGRRFEVPRTFKARPTTDFAKENIFNVLNAYIDFEDCRALDLFSGTGSITLELLSRGCRQVTSIEADRDHHRFITQCVHALGTDKCLPIRTDVFRFIKNCKEPYDFIFADPPYALKELALLPTLILDKQLLAPDGIFVLEHGKDHDFATHPRFIEHRSYGSVNFSIFR
;
A
#
# COMPACT_ATOMS: atom_id res chain seq x y z
N MET A 1 15.75 0.92 -2.94
CA MET A 1 14.43 0.28 -3.02
C MET A 1 14.49 -0.87 -4.04
N ARG A 2 14.04 -2.05 -3.68
CA ARG A 2 14.13 -3.27 -4.52
C ARG A 2 12.78 -3.94 -4.65
N ILE A 3 12.47 -4.46 -5.83
CA ILE A 3 11.31 -5.32 -6.08
C ILE A 3 11.68 -6.75 -5.71
N ILE A 4 10.88 -7.39 -4.85
CA ILE A 4 11.22 -8.69 -4.24
C ILE A 4 10.81 -9.86 -5.13
N THR A 5 9.61 -9.84 -5.69
CA THR A 5 9.01 -10.98 -6.38
C THR A 5 8.30 -10.53 -7.67
N GLY A 6 8.00 -11.47 -8.55
CA GLY A 6 7.18 -11.27 -9.73
C GLY A 6 7.93 -10.85 -10.99
N LEU A 7 7.21 -10.25 -11.92
CA LEU A 7 7.67 -9.91 -13.26
C LEU A 7 8.95 -9.03 -13.27
N TYR A 8 9.03 -8.09 -12.32
CA TYR A 8 10.15 -7.14 -12.21
C TYR A 8 11.10 -7.47 -11.07
N LYS A 9 11.10 -8.71 -10.57
CA LYS A 9 11.96 -9.17 -9.46
C LYS A 9 13.41 -8.72 -9.65
N GLY A 10 13.98 -8.18 -8.58
CA GLY A 10 15.39 -7.76 -8.54
C GLY A 10 15.65 -6.35 -9.09
N ARG A 11 14.68 -5.72 -9.77
CA ARG A 11 14.82 -4.32 -10.20
C ARG A 11 15.01 -3.42 -8.97
N ARG A 12 15.94 -2.48 -9.12
CA ARG A 12 16.32 -1.53 -8.07
C ARG A 12 16.12 -0.11 -8.54
N PHE A 13 15.67 0.74 -7.62
CA PHE A 13 15.52 2.18 -7.83
C PHE A 13 16.22 2.91 -6.70
N GLU A 14 17.05 3.88 -7.04
CA GLU A 14 17.74 4.70 -6.06
C GLU A 14 16.82 5.80 -5.55
N VAL A 15 16.45 5.72 -4.28
CA VAL A 15 15.61 6.73 -3.63
C VAL A 15 16.46 7.96 -3.32
N PRO A 16 16.04 9.17 -3.75
CA PRO A 16 16.77 10.39 -3.43
C PRO A 16 16.98 10.57 -1.92
N ARG A 17 18.20 10.91 -1.52
CA ARG A 17 18.56 11.10 -0.09
C ARG A 17 17.79 12.23 0.58
N THR A 18 17.24 13.16 -0.20
CA THR A 18 16.41 14.28 0.28
C THR A 18 15.01 13.88 0.68
N PHE A 19 14.58 12.65 0.36
CA PHE A 19 13.23 12.19 0.69
C PHE A 19 13.11 11.92 2.19
N LYS A 20 12.02 12.42 2.78
CA LYS A 20 11.66 12.14 4.18
C LYS A 20 11.08 10.74 4.33
N ALA A 21 10.26 10.32 3.35
CA ALA A 21 9.74 8.96 3.31
C ALA A 21 10.86 7.96 3.01
N ARG A 22 10.84 6.86 3.73
CA ARG A 22 11.74 5.73 3.50
C ARG A 22 10.93 4.55 2.98
N PRO A 23 11.46 3.76 2.04
CA PRO A 23 10.77 2.56 1.60
C PRO A 23 10.61 1.59 2.77
N THR A 24 9.50 0.85 2.80
CA THR A 24 9.35 -0.33 3.65
C THR A 24 10.56 -1.23 3.46
N THR A 25 11.14 -1.72 4.55
CA THR A 25 12.31 -2.59 4.46
C THR A 25 12.01 -3.84 3.63
N ASP A 26 12.99 -4.35 2.92
CA ASP A 26 12.85 -5.59 2.15
C ASP A 26 12.34 -6.73 3.02
N PHE A 27 12.85 -6.84 4.25
CA PHE A 27 12.45 -7.85 5.23
C PHE A 27 10.95 -7.76 5.58
N ALA A 28 10.45 -6.58 5.99
CA ALA A 28 9.05 -6.40 6.35
C ALA A 28 8.13 -6.61 5.13
N LYS A 29 8.53 -6.07 3.97
CA LYS A 29 7.79 -6.22 2.71
C LYS A 29 7.68 -7.68 2.28
N GLU A 30 8.76 -8.42 2.25
CA GLU A 30 8.76 -9.84 1.87
C GLU A 30 7.86 -10.65 2.81
N ASN A 31 8.00 -10.45 4.12
CA ASN A 31 7.24 -11.20 5.11
C ASN A 31 5.74 -10.90 5.06
N ILE A 32 5.33 -9.62 4.94
CA ILE A 32 3.90 -9.32 4.85
C ILE A 32 3.28 -9.90 3.57
N PHE A 33 3.94 -9.79 2.42
CA PHE A 33 3.43 -10.38 1.20
C PHE A 33 3.37 -11.91 1.24
N ASN A 34 4.28 -12.58 1.94
CA ASN A 34 4.20 -14.03 2.17
C ASN A 34 2.95 -14.40 2.97
N VAL A 35 2.61 -13.63 4.00
CA VAL A 35 1.35 -13.80 4.76
C VAL A 35 0.14 -13.57 3.87
N LEU A 36 0.15 -12.50 3.08
CA LEU A 36 -0.97 -12.10 2.22
C LEU A 36 -1.29 -13.13 1.14
N ASN A 37 -0.34 -13.92 0.68
CA ASN A 37 -0.58 -15.01 -0.28
C ASN A 37 -1.58 -16.07 0.21
N ALA A 38 -1.82 -16.16 1.54
CA ALA A 38 -2.84 -17.04 2.10
C ALA A 38 -4.27 -16.46 1.99
N TYR A 39 -4.40 -15.16 1.72
CA TYR A 39 -5.67 -14.45 1.71
C TYR A 39 -6.10 -13.98 0.33
N ILE A 40 -5.15 -13.68 -0.54
CA ILE A 40 -5.42 -13.08 -1.84
C ILE A 40 -4.40 -13.52 -2.90
N ASP A 41 -4.90 -13.78 -4.10
CA ASP A 41 -4.08 -13.88 -5.29
C ASP A 41 -3.97 -12.47 -5.92
N PHE A 42 -2.74 -11.98 -6.05
CA PHE A 42 -2.50 -10.65 -6.61
C PHE A 42 -2.67 -10.58 -8.12
N GLU A 43 -2.61 -11.72 -8.80
CA GLU A 43 -2.82 -11.77 -10.24
C GLU A 43 -4.24 -11.28 -10.57
N ASP A 44 -4.32 -10.34 -11.51
CA ASP A 44 -5.56 -9.68 -11.91
C ASP A 44 -6.26 -8.82 -10.83
N CYS A 45 -5.68 -8.65 -9.66
CA CYS A 45 -6.22 -7.75 -8.64
C CYS A 45 -6.21 -6.28 -9.09
N ARG A 46 -7.22 -5.56 -8.66
CA ARG A 46 -7.25 -4.10 -8.64
C ARG A 46 -6.79 -3.63 -7.26
N ALA A 47 -5.65 -2.98 -7.21
CA ALA A 47 -4.99 -2.60 -5.96
C ALA A 47 -4.92 -1.09 -5.76
N LEU A 48 -4.98 -0.67 -4.50
CA LEU A 48 -4.86 0.71 -4.05
C LEU A 48 -3.75 0.81 -3.01
N ASP A 49 -2.78 1.69 -3.27
CA ASP A 49 -1.68 2.01 -2.37
C ASP A 49 -1.85 3.45 -1.86
N LEU A 50 -2.26 3.57 -0.61
CA LEU A 50 -2.49 4.84 0.08
C LEU A 50 -1.24 5.25 0.87
N PHE A 51 -0.89 6.54 0.81
CA PHE A 51 0.37 7.06 1.36
C PHE A 51 1.59 6.39 0.72
N SER A 52 1.62 6.35 -0.61
CA SER A 52 2.57 5.50 -1.37
C SER A 52 4.04 5.84 -1.16
N GLY A 53 4.38 7.04 -0.67
CA GLY A 53 5.74 7.46 -0.34
C GLY A 53 6.71 7.29 -1.51
N THR A 54 7.64 6.36 -1.39
CA THR A 54 8.61 6.05 -2.45
C THR A 54 8.05 5.11 -3.53
N GLY A 55 6.83 4.59 -3.37
CA GLY A 55 6.23 3.64 -4.29
C GLY A 55 6.68 2.19 -4.12
N SER A 56 7.31 1.85 -3.00
CA SER A 56 7.83 0.50 -2.75
C SER A 56 6.74 -0.57 -2.86
N ILE A 57 5.57 -0.32 -2.28
CA ILE A 57 4.41 -1.23 -2.34
C ILE A 57 3.77 -1.18 -3.73
N THR A 58 3.59 0.00 -4.30
CA THR A 58 3.08 0.16 -5.68
C THR A 58 3.84 -0.70 -6.69
N LEU A 59 5.17 -0.63 -6.68
CA LEU A 59 6.01 -1.38 -7.62
C LEU A 59 5.98 -2.89 -7.35
N GLU A 60 5.88 -3.29 -6.09
CA GLU A 60 5.74 -4.70 -5.71
C GLU A 60 4.42 -5.28 -6.21
N LEU A 61 3.30 -4.55 -6.06
CA LEU A 61 1.98 -4.95 -6.56
C LEU A 61 1.95 -5.09 -8.08
N LEU A 62 2.55 -4.15 -8.80
CA LEU A 62 2.71 -4.23 -10.25
C LEU A 62 3.49 -5.49 -10.66
N SER A 63 4.57 -5.77 -9.95
CA SER A 63 5.43 -6.93 -10.20
C SER A 63 4.73 -8.26 -9.92
N ARG A 64 3.78 -8.29 -8.99
CA ARG A 64 3.01 -9.49 -8.62
C ARG A 64 1.80 -9.75 -9.52
N GLY A 65 1.59 -8.93 -10.54
CA GLY A 65 0.60 -9.19 -11.57
C GLY A 65 -0.73 -8.46 -11.40
N CYS A 66 -0.84 -7.49 -10.48
CA CYS A 66 -2.04 -6.68 -10.39
C CYS A 66 -2.38 -6.06 -11.74
N ARG A 67 -3.66 -6.18 -12.15
CA ARG A 67 -4.12 -5.64 -13.44
C ARG A 67 -4.13 -4.11 -13.46
N GLN A 68 -4.31 -3.50 -12.29
CA GLN A 68 -4.27 -2.05 -12.09
C GLN A 68 -3.84 -1.73 -10.66
N VAL A 69 -2.91 -0.80 -10.51
CA VAL A 69 -2.50 -0.25 -9.21
C VAL A 69 -2.75 1.25 -9.22
N THR A 70 -3.60 1.73 -8.32
CA THR A 70 -3.77 3.16 -8.06
C THR A 70 -2.88 3.54 -6.89
N SER A 71 -2.00 4.52 -7.09
CA SER A 71 -1.01 4.98 -6.12
C SER A 71 -1.33 6.41 -5.70
N ILE A 72 -1.57 6.64 -4.40
CA ILE A 72 -1.95 7.95 -3.87
C ILE A 72 -0.80 8.52 -3.05
N GLU A 73 -0.30 9.67 -3.49
CA GLU A 73 0.77 10.40 -2.82
C GLU A 73 0.54 11.91 -2.92
N ALA A 74 0.58 12.59 -1.78
CA ALA A 74 0.34 14.04 -1.73
C ALA A 74 1.59 14.86 -2.07
N ASP A 75 2.78 14.37 -1.69
CA ASP A 75 4.04 15.05 -1.94
C ASP A 75 4.39 15.03 -3.44
N ARG A 76 4.75 16.20 -3.97
CA ARG A 76 5.04 16.38 -5.39
C ARG A 76 6.26 15.58 -5.84
N ASP A 77 7.31 15.57 -5.04
CA ASP A 77 8.57 14.97 -5.44
C ASP A 77 8.52 13.44 -5.31
N HIS A 78 7.84 12.93 -4.28
CA HIS A 78 7.54 11.51 -4.16
C HIS A 78 6.64 11.02 -5.31
N HIS A 79 5.57 11.73 -5.62
CA HIS A 79 4.69 11.39 -6.75
C HIS A 79 5.47 11.37 -8.09
N ARG A 80 6.33 12.35 -8.33
CA ARG A 80 7.19 12.39 -9.52
C ARG A 80 8.12 11.18 -9.58
N PHE A 81 8.73 10.82 -8.45
CA PHE A 81 9.61 9.67 -8.36
C PHE A 81 8.87 8.36 -8.68
N ILE A 82 7.67 8.16 -8.11
CA ILE A 82 6.82 6.99 -8.43
C ILE A 82 6.53 6.94 -9.93
N THR A 83 6.14 8.05 -10.53
CA THR A 83 5.85 8.14 -11.96
C THR A 83 7.07 7.76 -12.81
N GLN A 84 8.27 8.21 -12.43
CA GLN A 84 9.52 7.84 -13.10
C GLN A 84 9.83 6.36 -12.98
N CYS A 85 9.65 5.76 -11.79
CA CYS A 85 9.84 4.34 -11.57
C CYS A 85 8.88 3.49 -12.42
N VAL A 86 7.60 3.86 -12.46
CA VAL A 86 6.58 3.17 -13.27
C VAL A 86 6.91 3.26 -14.75
N HIS A 87 7.32 4.44 -15.23
CA HIS A 87 7.76 4.63 -16.60
C HIS A 87 8.97 3.74 -16.94
N ALA A 88 9.95 3.64 -16.03
CA ALA A 88 11.12 2.79 -16.19
C ALA A 88 10.79 1.28 -16.24
N LEU A 89 9.68 0.86 -15.64
CA LEU A 89 9.16 -0.50 -15.77
C LEU A 89 8.48 -0.76 -17.11
N GLY A 90 8.11 0.29 -17.85
CA GLY A 90 7.43 0.17 -19.14
C GLY A 90 6.01 -0.38 -19.03
N THR A 91 5.30 -0.11 -17.93
CA THR A 91 3.94 -0.60 -17.71
C THR A 91 2.93 0.53 -17.73
N ASP A 92 1.73 0.26 -18.25
CA ASP A 92 0.56 1.13 -18.23
C ASP A 92 -0.45 0.77 -17.13
N LYS A 93 -0.13 -0.22 -16.29
CA LYS A 93 -1.02 -0.75 -15.25
C LYS A 93 -1.03 0.07 -13.97
N CYS A 94 -0.32 1.19 -13.90
CA CYS A 94 -0.28 2.07 -12.72
C CYS A 94 -0.91 3.42 -13.02
N LEU A 95 -1.73 3.89 -12.07
CA LEU A 95 -2.29 5.22 -12.05
C LEU A 95 -1.78 5.99 -10.83
N PRO A 96 -0.64 6.71 -10.92
CA PRO A 96 -0.17 7.57 -9.85
C PRO A 96 -1.02 8.85 -9.79
N ILE A 97 -1.62 9.13 -8.64
CA ILE A 97 -2.45 10.31 -8.42
C ILE A 97 -1.85 11.16 -7.31
N ARG A 98 -1.56 12.42 -7.61
CA ARG A 98 -1.12 13.38 -6.60
C ARG A 98 -2.32 14.03 -5.92
N THR A 99 -2.66 13.56 -4.74
CA THR A 99 -3.75 14.09 -3.93
C THR A 99 -3.59 13.69 -2.46
N ASP A 100 -4.31 14.37 -1.59
CA ASP A 100 -4.47 13.95 -0.21
C ASP A 100 -5.31 12.67 -0.12
N VAL A 101 -4.90 11.72 0.76
CA VAL A 101 -5.54 10.41 0.91
C VAL A 101 -7.00 10.55 1.37
N PHE A 102 -7.30 11.43 2.31
CA PHE A 102 -8.67 11.60 2.81
C PHE A 102 -9.59 12.21 1.76
N ARG A 103 -9.05 13.13 0.96
CA ARG A 103 -9.76 13.67 -0.21
C ARG A 103 -10.04 12.59 -1.25
N PHE A 104 -9.07 11.71 -1.50
CA PHE A 104 -9.25 10.57 -2.39
C PHE A 104 -10.34 9.63 -1.87
N ILE A 105 -10.26 9.17 -0.62
CA ILE A 105 -11.24 8.29 0.01
C ILE A 105 -12.65 8.89 -0.07
N LYS A 106 -12.79 10.19 0.19
CA LYS A 106 -14.09 10.87 0.13
C LYS A 106 -14.75 10.80 -1.23
N ASN A 107 -13.97 10.91 -2.30
CA ASN A 107 -14.47 11.03 -3.69
C ASN A 107 -14.44 9.72 -4.46
N CYS A 108 -13.70 8.72 -4.02
CA CYS A 108 -13.58 7.44 -4.68
C CYS A 108 -14.90 6.64 -4.57
N LYS A 109 -15.34 6.08 -5.70
CA LYS A 109 -16.57 5.28 -5.79
C LYS A 109 -16.30 3.84 -6.24
N GLU A 110 -15.07 3.55 -6.60
CA GLU A 110 -14.68 2.27 -7.17
C GLU A 110 -14.07 1.37 -6.10
N PRO A 111 -14.51 0.12 -5.96
CA PRO A 111 -13.90 -0.81 -5.02
C PRO A 111 -12.58 -1.37 -5.52
N TYR A 112 -11.74 -1.82 -4.58
CA TYR A 112 -10.46 -2.45 -4.82
C TYR A 112 -10.43 -3.84 -4.16
N ASP A 113 -9.75 -4.78 -4.82
CA ASP A 113 -9.54 -6.13 -4.29
C ASP A 113 -8.49 -6.13 -3.18
N PHE A 114 -7.53 -5.24 -3.28
CA PHE A 114 -6.46 -5.07 -2.28
C PHE A 114 -6.23 -3.58 -2.00
N ILE A 115 -6.17 -3.23 -0.71
CA ILE A 115 -5.82 -1.88 -0.26
C ILE A 115 -4.67 -1.98 0.72
N PHE A 116 -3.64 -1.15 0.52
CA PHE A 116 -2.54 -0.97 1.45
C PHE A 116 -2.48 0.49 1.89
N ALA A 117 -2.24 0.74 3.17
CA ALA A 117 -2.03 2.07 3.70
C ALA A 117 -0.83 2.08 4.65
N ASP A 118 0.11 2.99 4.38
CA ASP A 118 1.28 3.25 5.23
C ASP A 118 1.33 4.74 5.63
N PRO A 119 0.40 5.18 6.50
CA PRO A 119 0.37 6.56 6.95
C PRO A 119 1.56 6.91 7.84
N PRO A 120 1.95 8.19 7.95
CA PRO A 120 2.84 8.64 9.00
C PRO A 120 2.30 8.18 10.36
N TYR A 121 3.14 7.56 11.20
CA TYR A 121 2.70 6.99 12.49
C TYR A 121 2.14 8.06 13.45
N ALA A 122 2.54 9.31 13.29
CA ALA A 122 2.02 10.44 14.06
C ALA A 122 0.71 11.02 13.51
N LEU A 123 0.16 10.45 12.43
CA LEU A 123 -1.12 10.90 11.86
C LEU A 123 -2.24 10.68 12.86
N LYS A 124 -2.95 11.76 13.24
CA LYS A 124 -4.02 11.71 14.25
C LYS A 124 -5.19 10.82 13.80
N GLU A 125 -5.47 10.82 12.51
CA GLU A 125 -6.58 10.07 11.90
C GLU A 125 -6.23 8.60 11.58
N LEU A 126 -5.01 8.14 11.89
CA LEU A 126 -4.57 6.78 11.58
C LEU A 126 -5.54 5.72 12.11
N ALA A 127 -5.98 5.86 13.35
CA ALA A 127 -6.92 4.93 13.98
C ALA A 127 -8.30 4.87 13.30
N LEU A 128 -8.67 5.90 12.54
CA LEU A 128 -9.95 5.99 11.82
C LEU A 128 -9.90 5.37 10.42
N LEU A 129 -8.71 5.12 9.87
CA LEU A 129 -8.55 4.63 8.49
C LEU A 129 -9.33 3.35 8.22
N PRO A 130 -9.30 2.30 9.08
CA PRO A 130 -10.08 1.09 8.82
C PRO A 130 -11.58 1.38 8.66
N THR A 131 -12.15 2.13 9.58
CA THR A 131 -13.57 2.51 9.53
C THR A 131 -13.88 3.34 8.27
N LEU A 132 -13.06 4.34 7.95
CA LEU A 132 -13.28 5.18 6.77
C LEU A 132 -13.24 4.38 5.47
N ILE A 133 -12.31 3.46 5.32
CA ILE A 133 -12.15 2.64 4.11
C ILE A 133 -13.30 1.64 3.99
N LEU A 134 -13.65 0.97 5.08
CA LEU A 134 -14.64 -0.10 5.08
C LEU A 134 -16.08 0.45 4.99
N ASP A 135 -16.40 1.54 5.69
CA ASP A 135 -17.71 2.18 5.62
C ASP A 135 -17.99 2.81 4.25
N LYS A 136 -16.96 3.27 3.57
CA LYS A 136 -17.05 3.77 2.19
C LYS A 136 -17.17 2.65 1.15
N GLN A 137 -17.10 1.39 1.58
CA GLN A 137 -17.14 0.22 0.71
C GLN A 137 -16.06 0.26 -0.39
N LEU A 138 -14.89 0.81 -0.05
CA LEU A 138 -13.75 0.82 -0.97
C LEU A 138 -13.09 -0.55 -1.12
N LEU A 139 -13.37 -1.47 -0.21
CA LEU A 139 -12.92 -2.85 -0.31
C LEU A 139 -13.98 -3.71 -1.00
N ALA A 140 -13.58 -4.39 -2.07
CA ALA A 140 -14.43 -5.32 -2.79
C ALA A 140 -14.82 -6.52 -1.89
N PRO A 141 -15.90 -7.27 -2.20
CA PRO A 141 -16.18 -8.52 -1.51
C PRO A 141 -14.96 -9.45 -1.56
N ASP A 142 -14.63 -10.07 -0.40
CA ASP A 142 -13.43 -10.90 -0.22
C ASP A 142 -12.08 -10.17 -0.40
N GLY A 143 -12.11 -8.87 -0.53
CA GLY A 143 -10.93 -8.03 -0.60
C GLY A 143 -10.16 -8.00 0.73
N ILE A 144 -8.91 -7.57 0.66
CA ILE A 144 -8.01 -7.45 1.82
C ILE A 144 -7.52 -6.01 1.96
N PHE A 145 -7.63 -5.47 3.17
CA PHE A 145 -7.03 -4.19 3.54
C PHE A 145 -5.91 -4.42 4.56
N VAL A 146 -4.75 -3.83 4.31
CA VAL A 146 -3.57 -3.87 5.19
C VAL A 146 -3.23 -2.45 5.63
N LEU A 147 -3.13 -2.25 6.93
CA LEU A 147 -2.70 -0.99 7.54
C LEU A 147 -1.35 -1.19 8.23
N GLU A 148 -0.33 -0.47 7.78
CA GLU A 148 0.94 -0.33 8.50
C GLU A 148 0.80 0.73 9.60
N HIS A 149 1.33 0.43 10.79
CA HIS A 149 1.27 1.35 11.93
C HIS A 149 2.39 1.11 12.95
N GLY A 150 2.56 2.03 13.88
CA GLY A 150 3.45 1.87 15.02
C GLY A 150 2.82 0.97 16.12
N LYS A 151 3.61 0.70 17.15
CA LYS A 151 3.21 -0.15 18.29
C LYS A 151 2.08 0.44 19.16
N ASP A 152 1.77 1.72 19.00
CA ASP A 152 0.81 2.44 19.84
C ASP A 152 -0.66 2.23 19.39
N HIS A 153 -0.88 1.45 18.35
CA HIS A 153 -2.21 1.13 17.83
C HIS A 153 -2.49 -0.36 17.94
N ASP A 154 -3.71 -0.68 18.39
CA ASP A 154 -4.26 -2.03 18.44
C ASP A 154 -5.66 -2.03 17.80
N PHE A 155 -5.85 -2.89 16.81
CA PHE A 155 -7.10 -3.01 16.06
C PHE A 155 -7.84 -4.33 16.31
N ALA A 156 -7.41 -5.12 17.30
CA ALA A 156 -7.95 -6.47 17.55
C ALA A 156 -9.47 -6.46 17.86
N THR A 157 -10.02 -5.34 18.35
CA THR A 157 -11.44 -5.21 18.63
C THR A 157 -12.28 -4.74 17.44
N HIS A 158 -11.65 -4.39 16.33
CA HIS A 158 -12.38 -3.95 15.13
C HIS A 158 -13.13 -5.15 14.50
N PRO A 159 -14.44 -5.04 14.18
CA PRO A 159 -15.26 -6.17 13.72
C PRO A 159 -14.78 -6.83 12.43
N ARG A 160 -14.01 -6.10 11.60
CA ARG A 160 -13.45 -6.60 10.34
C ARG A 160 -11.96 -6.99 10.43
N PHE A 161 -11.38 -6.96 11.64
CA PHE A 161 -9.98 -7.34 11.88
C PHE A 161 -9.80 -8.86 11.71
N ILE A 162 -8.72 -9.26 11.02
CA ILE A 162 -8.36 -10.67 10.83
C ILE A 162 -7.14 -11.03 11.67
N GLU A 163 -6.03 -10.33 11.47
CA GLU A 163 -4.79 -10.63 12.18
C GLU A 163 -3.83 -9.44 12.22
N HIS A 164 -2.87 -9.54 13.12
CA HIS A 164 -1.77 -8.61 13.30
C HIS A 164 -0.43 -9.32 13.06
N ARG A 165 0.48 -8.65 12.37
CA ARG A 165 1.87 -9.09 12.16
C ARG A 165 2.84 -8.00 12.56
N SER A 166 3.94 -8.41 13.19
CA SER A 166 5.00 -7.49 13.63
C SER A 166 6.36 -7.96 13.11
N TYR A 167 7.10 -7.05 12.50
CA TYR A 167 8.43 -7.28 11.98
C TYR A 167 9.34 -6.14 12.43
N GLY A 168 10.07 -6.35 13.54
CA GLY A 168 10.82 -5.29 14.20
C GLY A 168 9.90 -4.21 14.77
N SER A 169 10.09 -2.96 14.36
CA SER A 169 9.23 -1.83 14.76
C SER A 169 8.01 -1.62 13.87
N VAL A 170 7.89 -2.39 12.79
CA VAL A 170 6.81 -2.28 11.81
C VAL A 170 5.68 -3.24 12.17
N ASN A 171 4.46 -2.74 12.22
CA ASN A 171 3.27 -3.53 12.52
C ASN A 171 2.29 -3.42 11.35
N PHE A 172 1.64 -4.54 11.03
CA PHE A 172 0.59 -4.62 10.03
C PHE A 172 -0.66 -5.19 10.67
N SER A 173 -1.78 -4.51 10.50
CA SER A 173 -3.11 -5.04 10.81
C SER A 173 -3.85 -5.34 9.51
N ILE A 174 -4.45 -6.53 9.41
CA ILE A 174 -5.13 -7.03 8.22
C ILE A 174 -6.63 -7.08 8.49
N PHE A 175 -7.41 -6.61 7.54
CA PHE A 175 -8.87 -6.53 7.59
C PHE A 175 -9.49 -7.13 6.33
N ARG A 176 -10.73 -7.65 6.49
CA ARG A 176 -11.52 -8.16 5.38
C ARG A 176 -12.95 -7.65 5.39
#